data_cac9cb89dfd91af0c12e7085ca3ec2aa
#
_entry.id   cac9cb89dfd91af0c12e7085ca3ec2aa
#
_cell.length_a   1.000
_cell.length_b   1.000
_cell.length_c   1.000
_cell.angle_alpha   90.00
_cell.angle_beta   90.00
_cell.angle_gamma   90.00
#
_symmetry.space_group_name_H-M   'P 1'
#
loop_
_entity.id
_entity.type
_entity.pdbx_description
1 polymer ?
#
loop_
_entity_poly.entity_id
_entity_poly.type
_entity_poly.pdbx_seq_one_letter_code
_entity_poly.pdbx_strand_id
1 'polypeptide(L)'
;MNHVVLIGRLTKDPELRYIPGTGTPVATFTLAIDREYTKKDGTKETDFIPVEVIGKSAEFCANYISKGRLVAVQGNLRVDRYQTQSGENRTFTKVSSRSVQALDSNRGKSENPYVESHQGSQAGFEPSFEPTQGLDPNGFQAIDDDD
;
A
#
# COMPACT_ATOMS: atom_id res chain seq x y z
N MET A 1 12.86 -13.70 16.25
CA MET A 1 11.83 -12.72 15.80
C MET A 1 11.57 -12.98 14.33
N ASN A 2 10.30 -13.05 13.92
CA ASN A 2 9.90 -13.26 12.53
C ASN A 2 8.89 -12.17 12.15
N HIS A 3 9.35 -11.19 11.41
CA HIS A 3 8.53 -10.04 11.03
C HIS A 3 8.96 -9.54 9.66
N VAL A 4 7.99 -9.40 8.78
CA VAL A 4 8.19 -8.96 7.40
C VAL A 4 7.23 -7.80 7.10
N VAL A 5 7.74 -6.77 6.48
CA VAL A 5 6.96 -5.66 5.93
C VAL A 5 7.26 -5.57 4.44
N LEU A 6 6.24 -5.67 3.62
CA LEU A 6 6.35 -5.63 2.16
C LEU A 6 5.44 -4.55 1.60
N ILE A 7 5.94 -3.83 0.61
CA ILE A 7 5.16 -2.87 -0.17
C ILE A 7 5.24 -3.30 -1.63
N GLY A 8 4.10 -3.51 -2.25
CA GLY A 8 4.03 -3.94 -3.64
C GLY A 8 2.62 -3.85 -4.20
N ARG A 9 2.48 -4.29 -5.46
CA ARG A 9 1.20 -4.29 -6.18
C ARG A 9 0.68 -5.70 -6.34
N LEU A 10 -0.64 -5.85 -6.21
CA LEU A 10 -1.28 -7.13 -6.48
C LEU A 10 -1.19 -7.47 -7.97
N THR A 11 -0.83 -8.72 -8.27
CA THR A 11 -0.78 -9.24 -9.64
C THR A 11 -2.12 -9.72 -10.15
N LYS A 12 -3.02 -10.08 -9.24
CA LYS A 12 -4.40 -10.53 -9.50
C LYS A 12 -5.30 -10.05 -8.36
N ASP A 13 -6.61 -10.13 -8.59
CA ASP A 13 -7.59 -9.92 -7.53
C ASP A 13 -7.41 -10.96 -6.41
N PRO A 14 -7.60 -10.58 -5.13
CA PRO A 14 -7.52 -11.54 -4.03
C PRO A 14 -8.57 -12.63 -4.15
N GLU A 15 -8.18 -13.85 -3.82
CA GLU A 15 -9.10 -14.99 -3.68
C GLU A 15 -9.50 -15.13 -2.22
N LEU A 16 -10.79 -15.04 -1.94
CA LEU A 16 -11.35 -15.20 -0.60
C LEU A 16 -11.88 -16.63 -0.41
N ARG A 17 -11.49 -17.24 0.69
CA ARG A 17 -12.01 -18.52 1.14
C ARG A 17 -12.26 -18.49 2.65
N TYR A 18 -13.03 -19.42 3.14
CA TYR A 18 -13.30 -19.61 4.56
C TYR A 18 -12.76 -20.93 5.03
N ILE A 19 -12.09 -20.95 6.18
CA ILE A 19 -11.55 -22.19 6.76
C ILE A 19 -12.72 -23.06 7.24
N PRO A 20 -12.84 -24.32 6.79
CA PRO A 20 -13.85 -25.24 7.29
C PRO A 20 -13.74 -25.42 8.81
N GLY A 21 -14.87 -25.41 9.50
CA GLY A 21 -14.96 -25.60 10.93
C GLY A 21 -14.92 -24.30 11.75
N THR A 22 -14.02 -23.39 11.46
CA THR A 22 -13.91 -22.09 12.18
C THR A 22 -14.62 -20.96 11.46
N GLY A 23 -14.82 -21.06 10.14
CA GLY A 23 -15.37 -20.00 9.31
C GLY A 23 -14.47 -18.79 9.17
N THR A 24 -13.21 -18.89 9.54
CA THR A 24 -12.25 -17.80 9.44
C THR A 24 -11.98 -17.44 7.99
N PRO A 25 -12.14 -16.16 7.59
CA PRO A 25 -11.85 -15.73 6.23
C PRO A 25 -10.34 -15.70 5.97
N VAL A 26 -9.94 -16.13 4.78
CA VAL A 26 -8.57 -16.13 4.29
C VAL A 26 -8.55 -15.60 2.87
N ALA A 27 -7.79 -14.55 2.63
CA ALA A 27 -7.54 -14.01 1.30
C ALA A 27 -6.11 -14.32 0.86
N THR A 28 -5.95 -14.76 -0.37
CA THR A 28 -4.64 -15.05 -0.95
C THR A 28 -4.42 -14.20 -2.20
N PHE A 29 -3.23 -13.66 -2.33
CA PHE A 29 -2.80 -12.91 -3.51
C PHE A 29 -1.28 -12.94 -3.62
N THR A 30 -0.78 -12.51 -4.75
CA THR A 30 0.65 -12.38 -5.00
C THR A 30 1.02 -10.91 -5.16
N LEU A 31 2.04 -10.46 -4.44
CA LEU A 31 2.61 -9.14 -4.58
C LEU A 31 3.76 -9.15 -5.58
N ALA A 32 3.76 -8.18 -6.47
CA ALA A 32 4.90 -7.82 -7.30
C ALA A 32 5.69 -6.71 -6.63
N ILE A 33 6.95 -6.98 -6.33
CA ILE A 33 7.85 -6.06 -5.66
C ILE A 33 9.11 -5.91 -6.51
N ASP A 34 9.36 -4.71 -7.00
CA ASP A 34 10.56 -4.41 -7.75
C ASP A 34 11.76 -4.32 -6.82
N ARG A 35 12.88 -4.91 -7.24
CA ARG A 35 14.15 -4.75 -6.54
C ARG A 35 14.65 -3.33 -6.70
N GLU A 36 15.33 -2.83 -5.69
CA GLU A 36 15.80 -1.43 -5.64
C GLU A 36 16.88 -1.11 -6.68
N TYR A 37 17.65 -2.09 -7.09
CA TYR A 37 18.73 -1.89 -8.06
C TYR A 37 18.25 -2.16 -9.49
N THR A 38 18.82 -1.41 -10.41
CA THR A 38 18.63 -1.59 -11.86
C THR A 38 19.79 -2.38 -12.43
N LYS A 39 19.53 -3.38 -13.25
CA LYS A 39 20.55 -4.12 -13.98
C LYS A 39 21.31 -3.20 -14.96
N LYS A 40 22.50 -3.63 -15.39
CA LYS A 40 23.33 -2.89 -16.36
C LYS A 40 22.61 -2.63 -17.69
N ASP A 41 21.64 -3.45 -18.05
CA ASP A 41 20.82 -3.30 -19.26
C ASP A 41 19.62 -2.35 -19.09
N GLY A 42 19.44 -1.73 -17.91
CA GLY A 42 18.35 -0.81 -17.60
C GLY A 42 17.07 -1.49 -17.11
N THR A 43 17.03 -2.82 -17.02
CA THR A 43 15.87 -3.57 -16.52
C THR A 43 15.90 -3.73 -15.01
N LYS A 44 14.71 -3.77 -14.40
CA LYS A 44 14.53 -4.12 -12.98
C LYS A 44 14.02 -5.54 -12.86
N GLU A 45 14.49 -6.23 -11.82
CA GLU A 45 13.91 -7.51 -11.44
C GLU A 45 12.73 -7.29 -10.51
N THR A 46 11.70 -8.10 -10.69
CA THR A 46 10.50 -8.11 -9.86
C THR A 46 10.40 -9.43 -9.14
N ASP A 47 10.23 -9.39 -7.84
CA ASP A 47 9.95 -10.57 -7.02
C ASP A 47 8.43 -10.72 -6.84
N PHE A 48 7.93 -11.94 -7.02
CA PHE A 48 6.53 -12.29 -6.83
C PHE A 48 6.38 -13.07 -5.54
N ILE A 49 5.74 -12.46 -4.56
CA ILE A 49 5.68 -13.00 -3.20
C ILE A 49 4.24 -13.37 -2.86
N PRO A 50 3.97 -14.67 -2.57
CA PRO A 50 2.65 -15.10 -2.11
C PRO A 50 2.33 -14.55 -0.73
N VAL A 51 1.13 -14.01 -0.58
CA VAL A 51 0.61 -13.48 0.68
C VAL A 51 -0.70 -14.15 1.02
N GLU A 52 -0.83 -14.56 2.27
CA GLU A 52 -2.05 -15.08 2.86
C GLU A 52 -2.49 -14.16 3.99
N VAL A 53 -3.68 -13.60 3.89
CA VAL A 53 -4.26 -12.70 4.89
C VAL A 53 -5.37 -13.42 5.62
N ILE A 54 -5.32 -13.41 6.94
CA ILE A 54 -6.24 -14.16 7.80
C ILE A 54 -7.07 -13.20 8.64
N GLY A 55 -8.35 -13.50 8.80
CA GLY A 55 -9.27 -12.78 9.65
C GLY A 55 -9.97 -11.61 8.95
N LYS A 56 -10.33 -10.57 9.70
CA LYS A 56 -11.10 -9.42 9.18
C LYS A 56 -10.40 -8.70 8.02
N SER A 57 -9.09 -8.65 8.04
CA SER A 57 -8.29 -8.07 6.95
C SER A 57 -8.45 -8.83 5.63
N ALA A 58 -8.77 -10.13 5.68
CA ALA A 58 -9.04 -10.91 4.48
C ALA A 58 -10.31 -10.44 3.76
N GLU A 59 -11.36 -10.17 4.49
CA GLU A 59 -12.61 -9.63 3.94
C GLU A 59 -12.40 -8.22 3.38
N PHE A 60 -11.63 -7.39 4.08
CA PHE A 60 -11.23 -6.08 3.59
C PHE A 60 -10.47 -6.18 2.25
N CYS A 61 -9.52 -7.09 2.14
CA CYS A 61 -8.78 -7.31 0.90
C CYS A 61 -9.71 -7.72 -0.25
N ALA A 62 -10.62 -8.66 0.00
CA ALA A 62 -11.55 -9.14 -1.02
C ALA A 62 -12.53 -8.04 -1.49
N ASN A 63 -12.94 -7.17 -0.60
CA ASN A 63 -13.95 -6.14 -0.89
C ASN A 63 -13.35 -4.85 -1.48
N TYR A 64 -12.14 -4.47 -1.08
CA TYR A 64 -11.60 -3.14 -1.36
C TYR A 64 -10.28 -3.14 -2.13
N ILE A 65 -9.59 -4.27 -2.20
CA ILE A 65 -8.29 -4.37 -2.88
C ILE A 65 -8.44 -5.21 -4.13
N SER A 66 -7.96 -4.68 -5.24
CA SER A 66 -8.02 -5.32 -6.55
C SER A 66 -6.65 -5.38 -7.20
N LYS A 67 -6.55 -6.10 -8.32
CA LYS A 67 -5.35 -6.16 -9.15
C LYS A 67 -4.75 -4.78 -9.41
N GLY A 68 -3.46 -4.66 -9.22
CA GLY A 68 -2.70 -3.44 -9.49
C GLY A 68 -2.64 -2.44 -8.33
N ARG A 69 -3.41 -2.65 -7.25
CA ARG A 69 -3.35 -1.78 -6.07
C ARG A 69 -2.01 -1.89 -5.36
N LEU A 70 -1.51 -0.74 -4.92
CA LEU A 70 -0.33 -0.65 -4.06
C LEU A 70 -0.75 -0.83 -2.61
N VAL A 71 -0.16 -1.80 -1.94
CA VAL A 71 -0.46 -2.13 -0.56
C VAL A 71 0.80 -2.32 0.27
N ALA A 72 0.70 -2.07 1.57
CA ALA A 72 1.65 -2.50 2.56
C ALA A 72 1.10 -3.72 3.31
N VAL A 73 1.90 -4.75 3.39
CA VAL A 73 1.58 -6.00 4.09
C VAL A 73 2.57 -6.18 5.22
N GLN A 74 2.06 -6.43 6.40
CA GLN A 74 2.84 -6.72 7.59
C GLN A 74 2.48 -8.11 8.11
N GLY A 75 3.47 -8.95 8.31
CA GLY A 75 3.22 -10.32 8.75
C GLY A 75 4.49 -11.09 9.07
N ASN A 76 4.37 -12.38 9.02
CA ASN A 76 5.44 -13.34 9.29
C ASN A 76 5.76 -14.15 8.05
N LEU A 77 7.03 -14.43 7.85
CA LEU A 77 7.45 -15.38 6.81
C LEU A 77 7.14 -16.81 7.27
N ARG A 78 6.46 -17.57 6.44
CA ARG A 78 6.16 -18.99 6.67
C ARG A 78 6.70 -19.84 5.56
N VAL A 79 7.23 -20.98 5.95
CA VAL A 79 7.70 -22.03 5.04
C VAL A 79 6.90 -23.28 5.31
N ASP A 80 6.00 -23.61 4.40
CA ASP A 80 5.21 -24.84 4.47
C ASP A 80 5.92 -25.95 3.71
N ARG A 81 6.06 -27.10 4.33
CA ARG A 81 6.65 -28.30 3.74
C ARG A 81 5.56 -29.26 3.34
N TYR A 82 5.65 -29.78 2.14
CA TYR A 82 4.70 -30.75 1.62
C TYR A 82 5.39 -31.81 0.75
N GLN A 83 4.73 -32.93 0.59
CA GLN A 83 5.17 -33.99 -0.33
C GLN A 83 4.28 -33.95 -1.57
N THR A 84 4.91 -34.03 -2.74
CA THR A 84 4.19 -34.25 -4.00
C THR A 84 3.70 -35.69 -4.10
N GLN A 85 2.79 -35.95 -5.03
CA GLN A 85 2.30 -37.33 -5.29
C GLN A 85 3.42 -38.29 -5.70
N SER A 86 4.52 -37.78 -6.26
CA SER A 86 5.72 -38.56 -6.61
C SER A 86 6.67 -38.80 -5.42
N GLY A 87 6.33 -38.30 -4.21
CA GLY A 87 7.12 -38.49 -2.99
C GLY A 87 8.26 -37.49 -2.79
N GLU A 88 8.36 -36.46 -3.64
CA GLU A 88 9.34 -35.38 -3.48
C GLU A 88 8.92 -34.42 -2.37
N ASN A 89 9.89 -34.08 -1.51
CA ASN A 89 9.70 -33.03 -0.51
C ASN A 89 9.87 -31.66 -1.16
N ARG A 90 8.85 -30.82 -1.03
CA ARG A 90 8.88 -29.42 -1.52
C ARG A 90 8.53 -28.44 -0.41
N THR A 91 8.94 -27.20 -0.60
CA THR A 91 8.62 -26.09 0.29
C THR A 91 7.85 -25.02 -0.46
N PHE A 92 6.91 -24.41 0.24
CA PHE A 92 6.19 -23.24 -0.23
C PHE A 92 6.38 -22.10 0.77
N THR A 93 7.01 -21.03 0.32
CA THR A 93 7.28 -19.86 1.16
C THR A 93 6.24 -18.78 0.88
N LYS A 94 5.60 -18.30 1.94
CA LYS A 94 4.58 -17.24 1.88
C LYS A 94 4.71 -16.29 3.05
N VAL A 95 4.08 -15.15 2.94
CA VAL A 95 3.89 -14.21 4.06
C VAL A 95 2.50 -14.39 4.62
N SER A 96 2.41 -14.74 5.90
CA SER A 96 1.15 -14.82 6.64
C SER A 96 0.91 -13.50 7.35
N SER A 97 -0.17 -12.82 6.99
CA SER A 97 -0.48 -11.47 7.44
C SER A 97 -1.83 -11.40 8.13
N ARG A 98 -1.94 -10.44 9.05
CA ARG A 98 -3.22 -10.01 9.65
C ARG A 98 -3.45 -8.52 9.44
N SER A 99 -2.54 -7.84 8.77
CA SER A 99 -2.61 -6.40 8.54
C SER A 99 -2.21 -6.05 7.12
N VAL A 100 -3.12 -5.46 6.39
CA VAL A 100 -2.92 -4.95 5.04
C VAL A 100 -3.45 -3.53 4.96
N GLN A 101 -2.64 -2.65 4.40
CA GLN A 101 -2.99 -1.25 4.22
C GLN A 101 -2.90 -0.86 2.74
N ALA A 102 -3.95 -0.27 2.20
CA ALA A 102 -3.91 0.32 0.87
C ALA A 102 -3.14 1.65 0.91
N LEU A 103 -2.18 1.82 0.01
CA LEU A 103 -1.30 3.00 -0.05
C LEU A 103 -1.65 3.96 -1.19
N ASP A 104 -2.46 3.53 -2.14
CA ASP A 104 -2.93 4.38 -3.22
C ASP A 104 -4.45 4.55 -3.17
N SER A 105 -4.94 5.60 -3.81
CA SER A 105 -6.37 5.78 -4.01
C SER A 105 -6.84 5.00 -5.23
N ASN A 106 -8.07 4.50 -5.17
CA ASN A 106 -8.72 3.83 -6.28
C ASN A 106 -9.12 4.86 -7.35
N ARG A 107 -8.16 5.34 -8.15
CA ARG A 107 -8.40 6.31 -9.22
C ARG A 107 -9.14 5.74 -10.44
N GLY A 108 -9.67 4.53 -10.35
CA GLY A 108 -10.32 3.82 -11.44
C GLY A 108 -11.83 4.03 -11.59
N LYS A 109 -12.50 4.70 -10.66
CA LYS A 109 -13.92 5.12 -10.76
C LYS A 109 -14.16 6.33 -9.87
N SER A 110 -13.62 7.45 -10.24
CA SER A 110 -14.19 8.70 -9.83
C SER A 110 -15.06 9.21 -10.98
N GLU A 111 -16.23 8.66 -11.13
CA GLU A 111 -17.34 9.46 -11.53
C GLU A 111 -17.57 10.40 -10.35
N ASN A 112 -16.97 11.55 -10.44
CA ASN A 112 -17.27 12.66 -9.56
C ASN A 112 -18.62 13.21 -10.02
N PRO A 113 -19.75 12.92 -9.34
CA PRO A 113 -21.05 13.47 -9.77
C PRO A 113 -21.20 14.94 -9.43
N TYR A 114 -20.15 15.60 -8.98
CA TYR A 114 -20.11 17.03 -8.69
C TYR A 114 -19.14 17.79 -9.58
N VAL A 115 -19.20 17.56 -10.89
CA VAL A 115 -18.91 18.60 -11.85
C VAL A 115 -20.24 19.15 -12.31
N GLU A 116 -20.98 19.71 -11.40
CA GLU A 116 -22.00 20.65 -11.76
C GLU A 116 -21.30 21.96 -12.13
N SER A 117 -21.38 22.24 -13.39
CA SER A 117 -21.11 23.51 -14.01
C SER A 117 -21.66 24.67 -13.18
N HIS A 118 -20.88 25.25 -12.34
CA HIS A 118 -21.05 26.63 -11.98
C HIS A 118 -20.27 27.50 -12.98
N GLN A 119 -20.89 27.63 -14.17
CA GLN A 119 -20.72 28.84 -14.91
C GLN A 119 -21.26 29.99 -14.06
N GLY A 120 -20.38 30.89 -13.69
CA GLY A 120 -20.78 32.17 -13.18
C GLY A 120 -20.49 32.38 -11.71
N SER A 121 -19.31 32.74 -11.46
CA SER A 121 -18.82 33.95 -10.83
C SER A 121 -17.33 33.81 -10.60
N GLN A 122 -16.61 34.58 -11.34
CA GLN A 122 -15.28 34.98 -10.95
C GLN A 122 -15.38 35.71 -9.62
N ALA A 123 -15.45 34.95 -8.54
CA ALA A 123 -14.93 35.41 -7.29
C ALA A 123 -13.47 34.94 -7.31
N GLY A 124 -12.62 35.77 -7.87
CA GLY A 124 -11.20 35.61 -7.69
C GLY A 124 -10.94 35.56 -6.21
N PHE A 125 -10.68 34.39 -5.68
CA PHE A 125 -9.95 34.25 -4.45
C PHE A 125 -8.53 34.69 -4.80
N GLU A 126 -8.28 35.97 -4.84
CA GLU A 126 -6.94 36.47 -4.67
C GLU A 126 -6.61 36.25 -3.21
N PRO A 127 -5.66 35.36 -2.89
CA PRO A 127 -5.07 35.42 -1.58
C PRO A 127 -4.38 36.78 -1.50
N SER A 128 -5.07 37.77 -0.94
CA SER A 128 -4.43 39.00 -0.52
C SER A 128 -3.50 38.62 0.62
N PHE A 129 -2.30 38.23 0.26
CA PHE A 129 -1.18 38.37 1.16
C PHE A 129 -0.97 39.88 1.31
N GLU A 130 -1.73 40.50 2.20
CA GLU A 130 -1.27 41.75 2.74
C GLU A 130 0.01 41.45 3.51
N PRO A 131 1.15 41.97 3.09
CA PRO A 131 2.30 41.96 3.96
C PRO A 131 1.85 42.69 5.21
N THR A 132 1.74 41.97 6.30
CA THR A 132 1.57 42.61 7.61
C THR A 132 2.68 43.63 7.74
N GLN A 133 2.32 44.89 7.61
CA GLN A 133 3.20 45.99 7.98
C GLN A 133 3.52 45.76 9.46
N GLY A 134 4.69 45.28 9.73
CA GLY A 134 5.08 45.01 11.10
C GLY A 134 6.27 44.08 11.28
N LEU A 135 6.75 43.49 10.21
CA LEU A 135 8.05 42.81 10.23
C LEU A 135 9.07 43.81 9.71
N ASP A 136 9.61 44.60 10.62
CA ASP A 136 10.80 45.37 10.38
C ASP A 136 11.91 44.40 9.95
N PRO A 137 12.46 44.53 8.74
CA PRO A 137 13.56 43.66 8.30
C PRO A 137 14.78 43.76 9.21
N ASN A 138 14.84 44.73 10.10
CA ASN A 138 15.86 44.84 11.13
C ASN A 138 15.42 44.21 12.47
N GLY A 139 14.20 43.70 12.56
CA GLY A 139 13.66 43.06 13.76
C GLY A 139 14.14 41.64 13.98
N PHE A 140 14.89 41.08 13.06
CA PHE A 140 15.62 39.85 13.29
C PHE A 140 16.93 40.23 14.04
N GLN A 141 16.78 40.49 15.32
CA GLN A 141 17.93 40.42 16.19
C GLN A 141 18.31 38.97 16.29
N ALA A 142 19.47 38.62 15.70
CA ALA A 142 20.16 37.44 16.09
C ALA A 142 20.19 37.42 17.60
N ILE A 143 19.64 36.38 18.19
CA ILE A 143 19.88 36.07 19.58
C ILE A 143 21.37 35.71 19.60
N ASP A 144 22.18 36.68 19.94
CA ASP A 144 23.54 36.40 20.33
C ASP A 144 23.43 35.53 21.59
N ASP A 145 23.75 34.27 21.46
CA ASP A 145 24.06 33.44 22.59
C ASP A 145 25.34 33.99 23.21
N ASP A 146 25.17 35.02 23.98
CA ASP A 146 26.17 35.39 24.97
C ASP A 146 26.05 34.44 26.13
N ASP A 147 27.04 33.61 26.30
CA ASP A 147 27.29 32.86 27.53
C ASP A 147 27.21 33.75 28.80
#